data_21e015c634c9be01d6cec33948c2b1cf
#
_entry.id   21e015c634c9be01d6cec33948c2b1cf
#
_cell.length_a   1.000
_cell.length_b   1.000
_cell.length_c   1.000
_cell.angle_alpha   90.00
_cell.angle_beta   90.00
_cell.angle_gamma   90.00
#
_symmetry.space_group_name_H-M   'P 1'
#
loop_
_entity.id
_entity.type
_entity.pdbx_description
1 polymer ?
#
loop_
_entity_poly.entity_id
_entity_poly.type
_entity_poly.pdbx_seq_one_letter_code
_entity_poly.pdbx_strand_id
1 'polypeptide(L)'
;MADWICVRQRAGPLVKECRYQRPTLRKGDLPSVQREKQKILSMTKGALFRRTPEDRLELMLGLFGWGATVYTLTFNDAQLPHSFQGVRQVWRNFLGAMRRWRKDSFDYVYAIEGRHGDKRFHIHLVLRDTDFTLEEV
;
A
#
# COMPACT_ATOMS: atom_id res chain seq x y z
N MET A 1 -15.56 -28.51 -19.43
CA MET A 1 -15.24 -28.05 -18.06
C MET A 1 -14.63 -26.67 -18.14
N ALA A 2 -14.98 -25.78 -17.22
CA ALA A 2 -14.37 -24.45 -17.17
C ALA A 2 -12.95 -24.59 -16.59
N ASP A 3 -11.97 -24.06 -17.31
CA ASP A 3 -10.55 -24.06 -16.88
C ASP A 3 -10.31 -22.81 -16.02
N TRP A 4 -9.92 -23.04 -14.74
CA TRP A 4 -9.72 -21.97 -13.77
C TRP A 4 -8.23 -21.74 -13.53
N ILE A 5 -7.82 -20.47 -13.55
CA ILE A 5 -6.51 -20.03 -13.11
C ILE A 5 -6.64 -19.59 -11.66
N CYS A 6 -5.91 -20.23 -10.75
CA CYS A 6 -5.77 -19.81 -9.37
C CYS A 6 -4.40 -19.17 -9.19
N VAL A 7 -4.38 -17.93 -8.71
CA VAL A 7 -3.15 -17.22 -8.40
C VAL A 7 -3.15 -16.90 -6.91
N ARG A 8 -2.09 -17.34 -6.22
CA ARG A 8 -1.89 -17.12 -4.79
C ARG A 8 -0.61 -16.32 -4.57
N GLN A 9 -0.71 -15.24 -3.79
CA GLN A 9 0.43 -14.46 -3.32
C GLN A 9 0.46 -14.46 -1.80
N ARG A 10 1.67 -14.51 -1.25
CA ARG A 10 1.89 -14.44 0.18
C ARG A 10 2.78 -13.24 0.49
N ALA A 11 2.38 -12.46 1.50
CA ALA A 11 3.14 -11.33 2.03
C ALA A 11 3.06 -11.37 3.56
N GLY A 12 4.09 -11.91 4.22
CA GLY A 12 4.04 -12.22 5.64
C GLY A 12 2.89 -13.19 5.98
N PRO A 13 2.03 -12.85 6.96
CA PRO A 13 0.87 -13.65 7.30
C PRO A 13 -0.29 -13.53 6.29
N LEU A 14 -0.28 -12.48 5.46
CA LEU A 14 -1.32 -12.27 4.45
C LEU A 14 -1.18 -13.28 3.31
N VAL A 15 -2.27 -13.96 3.00
CA VAL A 15 -2.40 -14.81 1.81
C VAL A 15 -3.55 -14.27 0.97
N LYS A 16 -3.22 -13.79 -0.22
CA LYS A 16 -4.20 -13.32 -1.20
C LYS A 16 -4.36 -14.35 -2.30
N GLU A 17 -5.59 -14.80 -2.52
CA GLU A 17 -5.93 -15.77 -3.56
C GLU A 17 -6.95 -15.16 -4.52
N CYS A 18 -6.67 -15.23 -5.80
CA CYS A 18 -7.61 -14.86 -6.85
C CYS A 18 -7.85 -16.03 -7.79
N ARG A 19 -9.11 -16.26 -8.15
CA ARG A 19 -9.52 -17.28 -9.11
C ARG A 19 -10.13 -16.61 -10.32
N TYR A 20 -9.64 -16.97 -11.48
CA TYR A 20 -10.13 -16.45 -12.76
C TYR A 20 -10.52 -17.63 -13.64
N GLN A 21 -11.65 -17.49 -14.33
CA GLN A 21 -11.94 -18.38 -15.41
C GLN A 21 -11.01 -18.09 -16.59
N ARG A 22 -10.31 -19.12 -17.08
CA ARG A 22 -9.44 -18.97 -18.24
C ARG A 22 -10.30 -18.59 -19.45
N PRO A 23 -10.05 -17.43 -20.08
CA PRO A 23 -10.82 -17.03 -21.24
C PRO A 23 -10.50 -17.93 -22.43
N THR A 24 -11.52 -18.45 -23.08
CA THR A 24 -11.39 -19.20 -24.31
C THR A 24 -11.63 -18.27 -25.50
N LEU A 25 -10.66 -18.19 -26.41
CA LEU A 25 -10.82 -17.46 -27.66
C LEU A 25 -11.80 -18.24 -28.57
N ARG A 26 -12.86 -17.58 -28.99
CA ARG A 26 -13.83 -18.14 -29.93
C ARG A 26 -13.72 -17.42 -31.28
N LYS A 27 -13.95 -18.13 -32.40
CA LYS A 27 -13.84 -17.58 -33.75
C LYS A 27 -14.82 -16.41 -34.04
N GLY A 28 -15.90 -16.31 -33.26
CA GLY A 28 -16.90 -15.22 -33.36
C GLY A 28 -16.71 -14.08 -32.33
N ASP A 29 -15.65 -14.08 -31.55
CA ASP A 29 -15.44 -13.00 -30.57
C ASP A 29 -15.13 -11.68 -31.28
N LEU A 30 -15.71 -10.57 -30.79
CA LEU A 30 -15.39 -9.22 -31.26
C LEU A 30 -13.91 -8.92 -31.06
N PRO A 31 -13.25 -8.13 -31.94
CA PRO A 31 -11.81 -7.83 -31.82
C PRO A 31 -11.39 -7.22 -30.47
N SER A 32 -12.26 -6.41 -29.86
CA SER A 32 -12.04 -5.86 -28.52
C SER A 32 -12.00 -6.94 -27.44
N VAL A 33 -12.94 -7.89 -27.48
CA VAL A 33 -13.02 -9.03 -26.57
C VAL A 33 -11.85 -9.98 -26.76
N GLN A 34 -11.43 -10.22 -27.99
CA GLN A 34 -10.25 -11.04 -28.29
C GLN A 34 -8.97 -10.41 -27.73
N ARG A 35 -8.78 -9.09 -27.87
CA ARG A 35 -7.64 -8.37 -27.29
C ARG A 35 -7.60 -8.47 -25.77
N GLU A 36 -8.74 -8.33 -25.11
CA GLU A 36 -8.82 -8.45 -23.66
C GLU A 36 -8.50 -9.86 -23.17
N LYS A 37 -9.07 -10.88 -23.82
CA LYS A 37 -8.79 -12.29 -23.54
C LYS A 37 -7.31 -12.63 -23.76
N GLN A 38 -6.71 -12.15 -24.86
CA GLN A 38 -5.28 -12.32 -25.12
C GLN A 38 -4.41 -11.65 -24.05
N LYS A 39 -4.79 -10.44 -23.61
CA LYS A 39 -4.11 -9.73 -22.52
C LYS A 39 -4.13 -10.54 -21.23
N ILE A 40 -5.28 -11.12 -20.85
CA ILE A 40 -5.39 -11.98 -19.67
C ILE A 40 -4.53 -13.23 -19.81
N LEU A 41 -4.53 -13.87 -20.99
CA LEU A 41 -3.74 -15.08 -21.25
C LEU A 41 -2.23 -14.82 -21.22
N SER A 42 -1.80 -13.63 -21.67
CA SER A 42 -0.38 -13.24 -21.69
C SER A 42 0.14 -12.73 -20.34
N MET A 43 -0.75 -12.42 -19.40
CA MET A 43 -0.34 -11.95 -18.08
C MET A 43 0.34 -13.05 -17.29
N THR A 44 1.52 -12.75 -16.73
CA THR A 44 2.14 -13.61 -15.73
C THR A 44 1.27 -13.65 -14.46
N LYS A 45 1.33 -14.77 -13.73
CA LYS A 45 0.59 -14.93 -12.46
C LYS A 45 0.77 -13.74 -11.50
N GLY A 46 1.98 -13.17 -11.40
CA GLY A 46 2.26 -12.01 -10.56
C GLY A 46 1.65 -10.69 -11.06
N ALA A 47 1.45 -10.53 -12.37
CA ALA A 47 0.85 -9.32 -12.93
C ALA A 47 -0.66 -9.24 -12.70
N LEU A 48 -1.35 -10.38 -12.55
CA LEU A 48 -2.79 -10.42 -12.29
C LEU A 48 -3.16 -9.80 -10.93
N PHE A 49 -2.29 -9.91 -9.92
CA PHE A 49 -2.51 -9.30 -8.60
C PHE A 49 -2.11 -7.83 -8.50
N ARG A 50 -1.24 -7.35 -9.38
CA ARG A 50 -0.73 -5.97 -9.34
C ARG A 50 -1.59 -5.00 -10.16
N ARG A 51 -2.89 -5.21 -10.20
CA ARG A 51 -3.78 -4.40 -11.04
C ARG A 51 -4.03 -3.01 -10.49
N THR A 52 -4.10 -2.86 -9.17
CA THR A 52 -4.41 -1.58 -8.54
C THR A 52 -3.34 -1.14 -7.55
N PRO A 53 -3.20 0.16 -7.30
CA PRO A 53 -2.35 0.68 -6.21
C PRO A 53 -2.74 0.09 -4.84
N GLU A 54 -4.02 -0.13 -4.61
CA GLU A 54 -4.58 -0.70 -3.38
C GLU A 54 -4.10 -2.14 -3.17
N ASP A 55 -4.15 -2.99 -4.19
CA ASP A 55 -3.62 -4.37 -4.13
C ASP A 55 -2.14 -4.37 -3.75
N ARG A 56 -1.38 -3.42 -4.30
CA ARG A 56 0.04 -3.28 -4.01
C ARG A 56 0.29 -2.85 -2.57
N LEU A 57 -0.49 -1.88 -2.09
CA LEU A 57 -0.42 -1.39 -0.71
C LEU A 57 -0.78 -2.50 0.27
N GLU A 58 -1.85 -3.24 0.01
CA GLU A 58 -2.27 -4.38 0.82
C GLU A 58 -1.15 -5.42 0.99
N LEU A 59 -0.48 -5.79 -0.11
CA LEU A 59 0.64 -6.72 -0.04
C LEU A 59 1.85 -6.13 0.71
N MET A 60 2.13 -4.83 0.54
CA MET A 60 3.19 -4.16 1.29
C MET A 60 2.91 -4.16 2.80
N LEU A 61 1.68 -3.82 3.20
CA LEU A 61 1.26 -3.86 4.60
C LEU A 61 1.29 -5.29 5.16
N GLY A 62 0.93 -6.29 4.36
CA GLY A 62 1.03 -7.70 4.74
C GLY A 62 2.44 -8.13 5.13
N LEU A 63 3.49 -7.52 4.56
CA LEU A 63 4.88 -7.81 4.92
C LEU A 63 5.26 -7.30 6.33
N PHE A 64 4.49 -6.34 6.87
CA PHE A 64 4.73 -5.81 8.22
C PHE A 64 4.34 -6.81 9.33
N GLY A 65 3.44 -7.75 9.03
CA GLY A 65 3.02 -8.78 9.99
C GLY A 65 1.99 -8.28 10.99
N TRP A 66 1.74 -9.09 12.02
CA TRP A 66 0.73 -8.83 13.05
C TRP A 66 1.19 -7.81 14.11
N GLY A 67 2.50 -7.60 14.25
CA GLY A 67 3.09 -6.66 15.22
C GLY A 67 3.15 -5.21 14.75
N ALA A 68 2.64 -4.90 13.55
CA ALA A 68 2.68 -3.54 13.03
C ALA A 68 1.81 -2.59 13.85
N THR A 69 2.35 -1.43 14.21
CA THR A 69 1.64 -0.39 14.95
C THR A 69 1.18 0.71 13.99
N VAL A 70 -0.06 1.16 14.16
CA VAL A 70 -0.67 2.22 13.35
C VAL A 70 -0.84 3.47 14.20
N TYR A 71 -0.32 4.60 13.71
CA TYR A 71 -0.43 5.91 14.33
C TYR A 71 -1.16 6.89 13.43
N THR A 72 -1.89 7.81 14.05
CA THR A 72 -2.41 9.01 13.38
C THR A 72 -1.76 10.22 14.04
N LEU A 73 -0.82 10.85 13.34
CA LEU A 73 -0.10 12.03 13.80
C LEU A 73 -0.87 13.28 13.39
N THR A 74 -1.20 14.11 14.35
CA THR A 74 -1.93 15.37 14.14
C THR A 74 -1.05 16.55 14.54
N PHE A 75 -1.38 17.73 14.03
CA PHE A 75 -0.74 18.99 14.40
C PHE A 75 -1.60 19.73 15.42
N ASN A 76 -0.99 20.35 16.41
CA ASN A 76 -1.69 21.36 17.20
C ASN A 76 -1.90 22.64 16.35
N ASP A 77 -2.79 23.54 16.79
CA ASP A 77 -3.15 24.73 15.99
C ASP A 77 -1.97 25.66 15.74
N ALA A 78 -1.09 25.83 16.73
CA ALA A 78 0.07 26.70 16.64
C ALA A 78 1.16 26.19 15.67
N GLN A 79 1.18 24.88 15.41
CA GLN A 79 2.19 24.21 14.59
C GLN A 79 1.65 23.64 13.29
N LEU A 80 0.37 23.92 12.97
CA LEU A 80 -0.25 23.41 11.74
C LEU A 80 0.41 24.06 10.52
N PRO A 81 1.04 23.25 9.63
CA PRO A 81 1.62 23.80 8.41
C PRO A 81 0.54 24.36 7.48
N HIS A 82 0.82 25.50 6.86
CA HIS A 82 -0.11 26.18 5.95
C HIS A 82 -0.13 25.56 4.54
N SER A 83 0.73 24.59 4.25
CA SER A 83 0.83 23.97 2.94
C SER A 83 1.22 22.50 3.02
N PHE A 84 0.83 21.75 1.99
CA PHE A 84 1.23 20.34 1.85
C PHE A 84 2.78 20.17 1.83
N GLN A 85 3.50 21.14 1.26
CA GLN A 85 4.96 21.11 1.25
C GLN A 85 5.53 21.30 2.65
N GLY A 86 4.92 22.16 3.46
CA GLY A 86 5.25 22.33 4.87
C GLY A 86 5.09 21.01 5.65
N VAL A 87 3.96 20.33 5.46
CA VAL A 87 3.73 19.01 6.09
C VAL A 87 4.81 18.00 5.69
N ARG A 88 5.17 17.95 4.39
CA ARG A 88 6.26 17.07 3.93
C ARG A 88 7.60 17.40 4.52
N GLN A 89 7.87 18.68 4.81
CA GLN A 89 9.12 19.08 5.48
C GLN A 89 9.13 18.64 6.94
N VAL A 90 8.03 18.87 7.68
CA VAL A 90 7.89 18.37 9.06
C VAL A 90 8.04 16.85 9.11
N TRP A 91 7.40 16.14 8.19
CA TRP A 91 7.52 14.69 8.08
C TRP A 91 8.98 14.23 7.89
N ARG A 92 9.73 14.87 6.98
CA ARG A 92 11.15 14.55 6.76
C ARG A 92 12.00 14.79 8.01
N ASN A 93 11.72 15.88 8.72
CA ASN A 93 12.44 16.20 9.97
C ASN A 93 12.15 15.16 11.05
N PHE A 94 10.88 14.76 11.19
CA PHE A 94 10.45 13.70 12.10
C PHE A 94 11.15 12.37 11.80
N LEU A 95 11.14 11.92 10.54
CA LEU A 95 11.85 10.71 10.13
C LEU A 95 13.36 10.80 10.40
N GLY A 96 13.95 11.96 10.20
CA GLY A 96 15.36 12.21 10.52
C GLY A 96 15.63 12.08 12.03
N ALA A 97 14.74 12.59 12.87
CA ALA A 97 14.83 12.43 14.33
C ALA A 97 14.70 10.96 14.74
N MET A 98 13.69 10.27 14.23
CA MET A 98 13.45 8.84 14.46
C MET A 98 14.69 7.99 14.13
N ARG A 99 15.33 8.23 12.98
CA ARG A 99 16.54 7.50 12.57
C ARG A 99 17.72 7.76 13.48
N ARG A 100 17.90 8.99 13.94
CA ARG A 100 18.97 9.33 14.90
C ARG A 100 18.75 8.69 16.26
N TRP A 101 17.49 8.65 16.71
CA TRP A 101 17.13 8.06 17.98
C TRP A 101 17.32 6.54 17.98
N ARG A 102 16.80 5.85 16.96
CA ARG A 102 16.88 4.38 16.86
C ARG A 102 18.26 3.86 16.51
N LYS A 103 19.07 4.62 15.79
CA LYS A 103 20.39 4.23 15.26
C LYS A 103 20.35 3.04 14.28
N ASP A 104 19.19 2.55 13.92
CA ASP A 104 18.96 1.46 12.97
C ASP A 104 17.99 1.87 11.85
N SER A 105 17.86 1.04 10.83
CA SER A 105 16.82 1.18 9.81
C SER A 105 15.51 0.60 10.33
N PHE A 106 14.41 1.23 9.97
CA PHE A 106 13.06 0.72 10.25
C PHE A 106 12.17 0.86 9.03
N ASP A 107 11.28 -0.10 8.88
CA ASP A 107 10.31 -0.13 7.79
C ASP A 107 9.05 0.64 8.19
N TYR A 108 8.57 1.49 7.30
CA TYR A 108 7.35 2.26 7.52
C TYR A 108 6.58 2.49 6.21
N VAL A 109 5.28 2.67 6.36
CA VAL A 109 4.38 3.18 5.31
C VAL A 109 3.64 4.37 5.87
N TYR A 110 3.48 5.42 5.08
CA TYR A 110 2.73 6.61 5.52
C TYR A 110 1.85 7.17 4.42
N ALA A 111 0.80 7.86 4.83
CA ALA A 111 -0.07 8.67 3.99
C ALA A 111 -0.31 10.03 4.63
N ILE A 112 -0.28 11.11 3.84
CA ILE A 112 -0.62 12.46 4.30
C ILE A 112 -2.01 12.79 3.77
N GLU A 113 -2.96 13.08 4.65
CA GLU A 113 -4.29 13.57 4.29
C GLU A 113 -4.41 15.09 4.43
N GLY A 114 -5.46 15.68 3.83
CA GLY A 114 -5.74 17.12 3.85
C GLY A 114 -5.14 17.90 2.69
N ARG A 115 -4.55 17.23 1.69
CA ARG A 115 -3.91 17.88 0.55
C ARG A 115 -4.83 18.82 -0.24
N HIS A 116 -6.10 18.50 -0.32
CA HIS A 116 -7.07 19.23 -1.13
C HIS A 116 -7.86 20.30 -0.33
N GLY A 117 -7.48 20.55 0.93
CA GLY A 117 -8.13 21.52 1.80
C GLY A 117 -9.49 21.10 2.33
N ASP A 118 -9.89 19.87 2.06
CA ASP A 118 -11.14 19.26 2.53
C ASP A 118 -11.07 18.84 4.00
N LYS A 119 -9.85 18.64 4.50
CA LYS A 119 -9.56 18.21 5.87
C LYS A 119 -8.33 18.91 6.41
N ARG A 120 -8.21 18.94 7.74
CA ARG A 120 -6.97 19.31 8.42
C ARG A 120 -5.88 18.30 8.09
N PHE A 121 -4.65 18.78 7.91
CA PHE A 121 -3.52 17.90 7.68
C PHE A 121 -3.29 16.93 8.85
N HIS A 122 -3.14 15.66 8.51
CA HIS A 122 -2.68 14.63 9.43
C HIS A 122 -1.93 13.53 8.66
N ILE A 123 -1.17 12.72 9.38
CA ILE A 123 -0.31 11.71 8.80
C ILE A 123 -0.68 10.36 9.41
N HIS A 124 -1.11 9.42 8.58
CA HIS A 124 -1.21 8.02 8.97
C HIS A 124 0.13 7.36 8.78
N LEU A 125 0.61 6.71 9.82
CA LEU A 125 1.90 6.03 9.84
C LEU A 125 1.70 4.60 10.30
N VAL A 126 2.26 3.65 9.56
CA VAL A 126 2.36 2.25 9.95
C VAL A 126 3.83 1.93 10.13
N LEU A 127 4.20 1.49 11.33
CA LEU A 127 5.55 1.03 11.65
C LEU A 127 5.54 -0.49 11.78
N ARG A 128 6.55 -1.12 11.18
CA ARG A 128 6.74 -2.55 11.31
C ARG A 128 7.38 -2.85 12.66
N ASP A 129 6.70 -3.72 13.43
CA ASP A 129 7.21 -4.40 14.62
C ASP A 129 8.19 -3.55 15.45
N THR A 130 7.62 -2.58 16.17
CA THR A 130 8.42 -1.64 16.95
C THR A 130 8.24 -1.91 18.44
N ASP A 131 9.33 -2.11 19.12
CA ASP A 131 9.37 -2.27 20.59
C ASP A 131 9.25 -0.93 21.34
N PHE A 132 8.87 0.16 20.66
CA PHE A 132 8.74 1.47 21.27
C PHE A 132 7.35 2.08 21.04
N THR A 133 6.93 2.93 21.97
CA THR A 133 5.78 3.82 21.83
C THR A 133 6.25 5.22 21.40
N LEU A 134 5.41 5.98 20.73
CA LEU A 134 5.74 7.38 20.37
C LEU A 134 5.87 8.30 21.59
N GLU A 135 5.42 7.87 22.74
CA GLU A 135 5.59 8.57 24.03
C GLU A 135 7.06 8.61 24.48
N GLU A 136 7.90 7.72 23.93
CA GLU A 136 9.33 7.63 24.23
C GLU A 136 10.19 8.49 23.27
N VAL A 137 9.58 9.19 22.31
CA VAL A 137 10.24 10.04 21.31
C VAL A 137 10.00 11.51 21.63
#